data_cfe730eb13e6d3ac1c56b309ef5b8137
#
_entry.id   cfe730eb13e6d3ac1c56b309ef5b8137
#
_cell.length_a   1.000
_cell.length_b   1.000
_cell.length_c   1.000
_cell.angle_alpha   90.00
_cell.angle_beta   90.00
_cell.angle_gamma   90.00
#
_symmetry.space_group_name_H-M   'P 1'
#
loop_
_entity.id
_entity.type
_entity.pdbx_description
1 polymer ?
#
loop_
_entity_poly.entity_id
_entity_poly.type
_entity_poly.pdbx_seq_one_letter_code
_entity_poly.pdbx_strand_id
1 'polypeptide(L)'
;VPAHDEEELIGACLDALLVARAAVLRRRPELQVGIVVVLDDCRDDTARIVRERLAGFDPDEMVTVVIDERSVGAARRAGVAAALGSGIGGSGAADVSARWIANTDADSRVPEDWFSVHADAFDDSVDVLLGTVRPDFTDFSEDDVERWSLTHPPGHLPGNVHGANLGVRADRLDELGGFRELPEHEDVELVERARAAGLRVVPTLDAPVETSGRRRGRTPGGYAAFLAETYPRS
;
A
#
# COMPACT_ATOMS: atom_id res chain seq x y z
N VAL A 1 1.57 4.92 -3.19
CA VAL A 1 2.65 4.84 -2.19
C VAL A 1 2.84 6.22 -1.57
N PRO A 2 2.37 6.49 -0.34
CA PRO A 2 2.72 7.68 0.42
C PRO A 2 4.16 7.58 0.95
N ALA A 3 4.94 8.65 0.88
CA ALA A 3 6.32 8.70 1.36
C ALA A 3 6.60 10.03 2.08
N HIS A 4 7.16 9.97 3.28
CA HIS A 4 7.65 11.11 4.06
C HIS A 4 8.96 10.73 4.72
N ASP A 5 10.10 11.29 4.25
CA ASP A 5 11.46 11.01 4.72
C ASP A 5 11.78 9.50 4.85
N GLU A 6 11.75 8.78 3.73
CA GLU A 6 11.97 7.32 3.64
C GLU A 6 13.20 6.96 2.79
N GLU A 7 14.26 7.77 2.80
CA GLU A 7 15.44 7.56 1.98
C GLU A 7 16.09 6.19 2.14
N GLU A 8 15.98 5.57 3.33
CA GLU A 8 16.55 4.27 3.62
C GLU A 8 15.76 3.10 3.00
N LEU A 9 14.44 3.24 2.82
CA LEU A 9 13.54 2.12 2.52
C LEU A 9 12.81 2.25 1.17
N ILE A 10 12.55 3.47 0.69
CA ILE A 10 11.79 3.71 -0.54
C ILE A 10 12.40 3.03 -1.77
N GLY A 11 13.72 2.93 -1.83
CA GLY A 11 14.40 2.26 -2.95
C GLY A 11 14.01 0.77 -3.04
N ALA A 12 14.02 0.05 -1.92
CA ALA A 12 13.64 -1.36 -1.86
C ALA A 12 12.13 -1.56 -2.11
N CYS A 13 11.30 -0.63 -1.63
CA CYS A 13 9.86 -0.61 -1.91
C CYS A 13 9.59 -0.53 -3.42
N LEU A 14 10.21 0.43 -4.11
CA LEU A 14 10.04 0.60 -5.55
C LEU A 14 10.59 -0.56 -6.35
N ASP A 15 11.75 -1.10 -5.99
CA ASP A 15 12.33 -2.28 -6.63
C ASP A 15 11.36 -3.48 -6.54
N ALA A 16 10.75 -3.72 -5.37
CA ALA A 16 9.75 -4.77 -5.18
C ALA A 16 8.49 -4.54 -6.03
N LEU A 17 7.97 -3.31 -6.08
CA LEU A 17 6.82 -2.96 -6.91
C LEU A 17 7.11 -3.14 -8.41
N LEU A 18 8.29 -2.77 -8.88
CA LEU A 18 8.69 -2.94 -10.28
C LEU A 18 8.82 -4.43 -10.66
N VAL A 19 9.33 -5.27 -9.76
CA VAL A 19 9.39 -6.73 -9.95
C VAL A 19 7.98 -7.32 -10.03
N ALA A 20 7.11 -6.98 -9.08
CA ALA A 20 5.73 -7.46 -9.06
C ALA A 20 4.94 -6.99 -10.30
N ARG A 21 5.15 -5.71 -10.72
CA ARG A 21 4.57 -5.19 -11.97
C ARG A 21 5.01 -5.98 -13.19
N ALA A 22 6.30 -6.22 -13.34
CA ALA A 22 6.82 -7.00 -14.45
C ALA A 22 6.29 -8.45 -14.45
N ALA A 23 6.08 -9.04 -13.26
CA ALA A 23 5.54 -10.38 -13.12
C ALA A 23 4.08 -10.48 -13.59
N VAL A 24 3.22 -9.56 -13.14
CA VAL A 24 1.81 -9.58 -13.54
C VAL A 24 1.65 -9.27 -15.03
N LEU A 25 2.38 -8.31 -15.60
CA LEU A 25 2.31 -7.97 -17.02
C LEU A 25 2.83 -9.10 -17.95
N ARG A 26 3.73 -9.96 -17.46
CA ARG A 26 4.11 -11.18 -18.21
C ARG A 26 2.99 -12.21 -18.27
N ARG A 27 2.15 -12.31 -17.23
CA ARG A 27 1.05 -13.29 -17.12
C ARG A 27 -0.23 -12.75 -17.74
N ARG A 28 -0.45 -11.45 -17.61
CA ARG A 28 -1.66 -10.74 -18.00
C ARG A 28 -1.28 -9.46 -18.78
N PRO A 29 -0.82 -9.60 -20.04
CA PRO A 29 -0.34 -8.47 -20.87
C PRO A 29 -1.44 -7.45 -21.21
N GLU A 30 -2.71 -7.80 -21.03
CA GLU A 30 -3.84 -6.93 -21.22
C GLU A 30 -4.01 -5.90 -20.09
N LEU A 31 -3.42 -6.15 -18.93
CA LEU A 31 -3.50 -5.21 -17.80
C LEU A 31 -2.62 -3.98 -18.03
N GLN A 32 -3.07 -2.88 -17.48
CA GLN A 32 -2.26 -1.67 -17.34
C GLN A 32 -2.03 -1.42 -15.86
N VAL A 33 -0.76 -1.31 -15.47
CA VAL A 33 -0.35 -1.14 -14.08
C VAL A 33 0.54 0.07 -13.97
N GLY A 34 0.06 1.11 -13.29
CA GLY A 34 0.84 2.29 -12.95
C GLY A 34 1.20 2.33 -11.47
N ILE A 35 2.24 3.09 -11.15
CA ILE A 35 2.69 3.36 -9.79
C ILE A 35 2.64 4.86 -9.54
N VAL A 36 1.94 5.26 -8.47
CA VAL A 36 1.91 6.64 -8.01
C VAL A 36 2.65 6.74 -6.68
N VAL A 37 3.67 7.57 -6.62
CA VAL A 37 4.40 7.91 -5.40
C VAL A 37 4.03 9.32 -4.98
N VAL A 38 3.59 9.49 -3.74
CA VAL A 38 3.28 10.81 -3.18
C VAL A 38 4.37 11.18 -2.18
N LEU A 39 5.15 12.20 -2.51
CA LEU A 39 6.18 12.78 -1.66
C LEU A 39 5.53 13.85 -0.79
N ASP A 40 5.35 13.57 0.50
CA ASP A 40 4.71 14.48 1.44
C ASP A 40 5.77 15.13 2.34
N ASP A 41 6.11 16.39 2.07
CA ASP A 41 7.13 17.19 2.81
C ASP A 41 8.46 16.43 3.04
N CYS A 42 8.94 15.71 2.02
CA CYS A 42 10.23 15.02 2.10
C CYS A 42 11.40 16.02 2.11
N ARG A 43 12.32 15.86 3.07
CA ARG A 43 13.48 16.73 3.26
C ARG A 43 14.82 16.00 3.16
N ASP A 44 14.77 14.67 3.06
CA ASP A 44 15.89 13.77 2.85
C ASP A 44 16.07 13.41 1.35
N ASP A 45 16.84 12.39 1.06
CA ASP A 45 17.09 11.91 -0.31
C ASP A 45 15.94 11.11 -0.94
N THR A 46 14.80 10.97 -0.27
CA THR A 46 13.63 10.20 -0.78
C THR A 46 13.24 10.62 -2.21
N ALA A 47 13.09 11.92 -2.45
CA ALA A 47 12.68 12.44 -3.76
C ALA A 47 13.70 12.17 -4.87
N ARG A 48 15.00 12.18 -4.54
CA ARG A 48 16.07 11.84 -5.47
C ARG A 48 16.01 10.35 -5.83
N ILE A 49 15.88 9.49 -4.83
CA ILE A 49 15.82 8.04 -5.01
C ILE A 49 14.61 7.64 -5.86
N VAL A 50 13.42 8.21 -5.60
CA VAL A 50 12.21 7.99 -6.39
C VAL A 50 12.46 8.34 -7.87
N ARG A 51 13.02 9.54 -8.13
CA ARG A 51 13.32 9.98 -9.50
C ARG A 51 14.29 9.05 -10.20
N GLU A 52 15.32 8.58 -9.52
CA GLU A 52 16.32 7.66 -10.09
C GLU A 52 15.72 6.28 -10.39
N ARG A 53 14.87 5.74 -9.51
CA ARG A 53 14.23 4.43 -9.69
C ARG A 53 13.18 4.43 -10.80
N LEU A 54 12.47 5.53 -10.98
CA LEU A 54 11.43 5.66 -11.99
C LEU A 54 11.96 6.23 -13.31
N ALA A 55 13.25 6.57 -13.39
CA ALA A 55 13.87 7.07 -14.61
C ALA A 55 13.76 6.04 -15.75
N GLY A 56 13.29 6.49 -16.92
CA GLY A 56 13.17 5.63 -18.12
C GLY A 56 11.83 4.89 -18.25
N PHE A 57 10.95 4.99 -17.28
CA PHE A 57 9.57 4.55 -17.42
C PHE A 57 8.70 5.65 -18.04
N ASP A 58 7.55 5.25 -18.59
CA ASP A 58 6.56 6.19 -19.12
C ASP A 58 6.02 7.06 -17.97
N PRO A 59 6.05 8.40 -18.08
CA PRO A 59 5.50 9.31 -17.09
C PRO A 59 3.99 9.10 -16.83
N ASP A 60 3.25 8.57 -17.80
CA ASP A 60 1.83 8.23 -17.63
C ASP A 60 1.63 6.96 -16.80
N GLU A 61 2.65 6.09 -16.68
CA GLU A 61 2.62 4.88 -15.87
C GLU A 61 3.27 5.07 -14.49
N MET A 62 4.23 6.00 -14.38
CA MET A 62 5.02 6.24 -13.16
C MET A 62 4.89 7.70 -12.74
N VAL A 63 3.92 7.97 -11.87
CA VAL A 63 3.55 9.33 -11.47
C VAL A 63 4.16 9.67 -10.12
N THR A 64 4.76 10.86 -10.01
CA THR A 64 5.21 11.42 -8.74
C THR A 64 4.42 12.69 -8.43
N VAL A 65 3.80 12.72 -7.25
CA VAL A 65 3.07 13.87 -6.72
C VAL A 65 3.83 14.45 -5.54
N VAL A 66 3.88 15.76 -5.40
CA VAL A 66 4.51 16.43 -4.25
C VAL A 66 3.44 17.22 -3.52
N ILE A 67 3.35 17.00 -2.21
CA ILE A 67 2.45 17.71 -1.29
C ILE A 67 3.22 18.13 -0.03
N ASP A 68 2.60 18.94 0.82
CA ASP A 68 3.15 19.42 2.11
C ASP A 68 2.02 19.38 3.16
N GLU A 69 1.49 18.19 3.43
CA GLU A 69 0.34 18.00 4.31
C GLU A 69 0.71 17.25 5.61
N ARG A 70 1.79 16.47 5.57
CA ARG A 70 2.22 15.59 6.68
C ARG A 70 1.11 14.70 7.21
N SER A 71 0.33 14.17 6.27
CA SER A 71 -0.83 13.34 6.55
C SER A 71 -0.90 12.18 5.57
N VAL A 72 -0.83 10.96 6.08
CA VAL A 72 -0.93 9.76 5.26
C VAL A 72 -2.27 9.68 4.54
N GLY A 73 -3.36 10.12 5.16
CA GLY A 73 -4.68 10.18 4.52
C GLY A 73 -4.73 11.18 3.37
N ALA A 74 -4.12 12.38 3.53
CA ALA A 74 -4.01 13.36 2.46
C ALA A 74 -3.12 12.85 1.33
N ALA A 75 -1.99 12.20 1.66
CA ALA A 75 -1.09 11.61 0.67
C ALA A 75 -1.78 10.49 -0.14
N ARG A 76 -2.52 9.57 0.51
CA ARG A 76 -3.31 8.55 -0.21
C ARG A 76 -4.37 9.17 -1.10
N ARG A 77 -5.08 10.19 -0.61
CA ARG A 77 -6.09 10.91 -1.41
C ARG A 77 -5.47 11.57 -2.63
N ALA A 78 -4.34 12.27 -2.48
CA ALA A 78 -3.62 12.89 -3.59
C ALA A 78 -3.14 11.84 -4.61
N GLY A 79 -2.64 10.69 -4.12
CA GLY A 79 -2.22 9.58 -4.94
C GLY A 79 -3.36 8.96 -5.76
N VAL A 80 -4.53 8.77 -5.14
CA VAL A 80 -5.75 8.29 -5.84
C VAL A 80 -6.19 9.30 -6.89
N ALA A 81 -6.25 10.59 -6.56
CA ALA A 81 -6.62 11.63 -7.51
C ALA A 81 -5.68 11.66 -8.72
N ALA A 82 -4.36 11.53 -8.49
CA ALA A 82 -3.38 11.45 -9.55
C ALA A 82 -3.54 10.16 -10.40
N ALA A 83 -3.78 9.00 -9.77
CA ALA A 83 -4.00 7.75 -10.48
C ALA A 83 -5.24 7.79 -11.37
N LEU A 84 -6.32 8.41 -10.91
CA LEU A 84 -7.57 8.55 -11.68
C LEU A 84 -7.52 9.66 -12.72
N GLY A 85 -6.74 10.72 -12.46
CA GLY A 85 -6.59 11.89 -13.35
C GLY A 85 -5.50 11.74 -14.42
N SER A 86 -4.57 10.80 -14.23
CA SER A 86 -3.49 10.52 -15.18
C SER A 86 -3.95 9.56 -16.29
N GLY A 87 -3.15 9.46 -17.35
CA GLY A 87 -3.34 8.47 -18.41
C GLY A 87 -3.11 7.01 -17.99
N ILE A 88 -2.84 6.73 -16.72
CA ILE A 88 -2.75 5.37 -16.18
C ILE A 88 -4.07 4.66 -16.50
N GLY A 89 -4.04 3.69 -17.40
CA GLY A 89 -5.24 2.98 -17.85
C GLY A 89 -5.75 3.41 -19.23
N GLY A 90 -5.01 4.20 -20.01
CA GLY A 90 -5.31 4.60 -21.39
C GLY A 90 -5.94 5.99 -21.52
N SER A 91 -5.72 6.61 -22.69
CA SER A 91 -6.23 7.92 -23.04
C SER A 91 -7.75 7.87 -23.27
N GLY A 92 -8.48 8.39 -22.33
CA GLY A 92 -9.93 8.55 -22.34
C GLY A 92 -10.41 8.60 -20.89
N ALA A 93 -11.59 9.14 -20.65
CA ALA A 93 -12.26 8.98 -19.35
C ALA A 93 -12.57 7.49 -19.17
N ALA A 94 -11.52 6.71 -18.86
CA ALA A 94 -11.65 5.27 -18.63
C ALA A 94 -12.65 5.08 -17.50
N ASP A 95 -13.57 4.17 -17.72
CA ASP A 95 -14.60 3.81 -16.76
C ASP A 95 -13.93 3.51 -15.41
N VAL A 96 -14.20 4.36 -14.41
CA VAL A 96 -13.64 4.22 -13.06
C VAL A 96 -13.99 2.85 -12.48
N SER A 97 -15.12 2.24 -12.91
CA SER A 97 -15.53 0.90 -12.49
C SER A 97 -14.60 -0.22 -12.99
N ALA A 98 -13.79 0.05 -14.01
CA ALA A 98 -12.79 -0.88 -14.53
C ALA A 98 -11.40 -0.71 -13.87
N ARG A 99 -11.29 0.07 -12.80
CA ARG A 99 -10.02 0.38 -12.12
C ARG A 99 -9.98 -0.16 -10.70
N TRP A 100 -8.76 -0.50 -10.30
CA TRP A 100 -8.44 -0.95 -8.95
C TRP A 100 -7.31 -0.12 -8.35
N ILE A 101 -7.46 0.30 -7.13
CA ILE A 101 -6.46 1.04 -6.37
C ILE A 101 -5.84 0.11 -5.33
N ALA A 102 -4.57 -0.22 -5.49
CA ALA A 102 -3.81 -0.99 -4.52
C ALA A 102 -2.88 -0.05 -3.74
N ASN A 103 -2.89 -0.16 -2.41
CA ASN A 103 -2.11 0.66 -1.51
C ASN A 103 -1.01 -0.14 -0.84
N THR A 104 0.19 0.44 -0.80
CA THR A 104 1.31 -0.03 0.03
C THR A 104 2.09 1.17 0.56
N ASP A 105 2.93 0.96 1.58
CA ASP A 105 3.69 2.03 2.22
C ASP A 105 5.14 2.09 1.70
N ALA A 106 5.79 3.25 1.83
CA ALA A 106 7.13 3.51 1.31
C ALA A 106 8.23 2.69 2.02
N ASP A 107 7.94 2.13 3.19
CA ASP A 107 8.80 1.26 3.99
C ASP A 107 8.45 -0.23 3.86
N SER A 108 7.67 -0.59 2.85
CA SER A 108 7.13 -1.93 2.66
C SER A 108 7.61 -2.56 1.36
N ARG A 109 7.78 -3.88 1.35
CA ARG A 109 8.16 -4.68 0.19
C ARG A 109 7.03 -5.65 -0.16
N VAL A 110 6.43 -5.46 -1.31
CA VAL A 110 5.39 -6.35 -1.83
C VAL A 110 6.03 -7.61 -2.43
N PRO A 111 5.40 -8.79 -2.33
CA PRO A 111 5.87 -10.00 -3.02
C PRO A 111 5.60 -9.94 -4.53
N GLU A 112 6.26 -10.81 -5.30
CA GLU A 112 6.18 -10.82 -6.78
C GLU A 112 4.76 -11.02 -7.32
N ASP A 113 3.90 -11.72 -6.61
CA ASP A 113 2.53 -12.03 -6.99
C ASP A 113 1.49 -11.00 -6.53
N TRP A 114 1.91 -9.93 -5.84
CA TRP A 114 1.03 -8.94 -5.23
C TRP A 114 -0.01 -8.36 -6.19
N PHE A 115 0.42 -7.87 -7.35
CA PHE A 115 -0.50 -7.34 -8.34
C PHE A 115 -1.41 -8.43 -8.95
N SER A 116 -0.95 -9.68 -9.02
CA SER A 116 -1.78 -10.78 -9.48
C SER A 116 -2.94 -11.05 -8.51
N VAL A 117 -2.66 -11.09 -7.20
CA VAL A 117 -3.69 -11.26 -6.16
C VAL A 117 -4.72 -10.13 -6.19
N HIS A 118 -4.27 -8.89 -6.38
CA HIS A 118 -5.17 -7.74 -6.53
C HIS A 118 -6.02 -7.82 -7.81
N ALA A 119 -5.45 -8.25 -8.92
CA ALA A 119 -6.17 -8.42 -10.18
C ALA A 119 -7.21 -9.54 -10.10
N ASP A 120 -6.86 -10.67 -9.47
CA ASP A 120 -7.78 -11.78 -9.26
C ASP A 120 -8.95 -11.37 -8.35
N ALA A 121 -8.69 -10.58 -7.29
CA ALA A 121 -9.75 -10.03 -6.44
C ALA A 121 -10.70 -9.11 -7.22
N PHE A 122 -10.17 -8.30 -8.14
CA PHE A 122 -11.01 -7.47 -9.02
C PHE A 122 -11.90 -8.33 -9.92
N ASP A 123 -11.35 -9.37 -10.57
CA ASP A 123 -12.09 -10.29 -11.43
C ASP A 123 -13.18 -11.05 -10.65
N ASP A 124 -12.89 -11.40 -9.40
CA ASP A 124 -13.83 -12.04 -8.47
C ASP A 124 -14.89 -11.09 -7.90
N SER A 125 -14.95 -9.85 -8.39
CA SER A 125 -15.91 -8.83 -7.94
C SER A 125 -15.80 -8.50 -6.44
N VAL A 126 -14.60 -8.52 -5.89
CA VAL A 126 -14.30 -8.00 -4.55
C VAL A 126 -14.34 -6.48 -4.61
N ASP A 127 -14.95 -5.82 -3.63
CA ASP A 127 -14.97 -4.35 -3.54
C ASP A 127 -13.76 -3.83 -2.77
N VAL A 128 -13.38 -4.52 -1.68
CA VAL A 128 -12.22 -4.21 -0.84
C VAL A 128 -11.46 -5.47 -0.48
N LEU A 129 -10.16 -5.50 -0.77
CA LEU A 129 -9.25 -6.59 -0.39
C LEU A 129 -8.40 -6.16 0.81
N LEU A 130 -8.42 -6.96 1.87
CA LEU A 130 -7.58 -6.76 3.05
C LEU A 130 -6.46 -7.79 3.06
N GLY A 131 -5.26 -7.38 2.68
CA GLY A 131 -4.09 -8.22 2.78
C GLY A 131 -3.44 -8.17 4.16
N THR A 132 -2.54 -9.11 4.41
CA THR A 132 -1.75 -9.18 5.64
C THR A 132 -0.40 -8.49 5.49
N VAL A 133 0.18 -8.10 6.62
CA VAL A 133 1.56 -7.62 6.70
C VAL A 133 2.36 -8.48 7.68
N ARG A 134 3.67 -8.53 7.48
CA ARG A 134 4.63 -9.07 8.44
C ARG A 134 5.77 -8.08 8.64
N PRO A 135 6.36 -7.99 9.82
CA PRO A 135 7.52 -7.12 10.00
C PRO A 135 8.76 -7.70 9.30
N ASP A 136 9.66 -6.84 8.88
CA ASP A 136 11.04 -7.22 8.62
C ASP A 136 11.67 -7.61 9.98
N PHE A 137 12.09 -8.87 10.12
CA PHE A 137 12.63 -9.42 11.35
C PHE A 137 14.12 -9.17 11.54
N THR A 138 14.77 -8.38 10.69
CA THR A 138 16.23 -8.18 10.73
C THR A 138 16.74 -7.76 12.12
N ASP A 139 15.98 -6.92 12.83
CA ASP A 139 16.32 -6.40 14.16
C ASP A 139 15.53 -7.08 15.29
N PHE A 140 14.92 -8.23 15.06
CA PHE A 140 14.17 -8.97 16.07
C PHE A 140 15.04 -10.06 16.70
N SER A 141 14.84 -10.33 17.99
CA SER A 141 15.39 -11.52 18.64
C SER A 141 14.66 -12.78 18.17
N GLU A 142 15.30 -13.95 18.32
CA GLU A 142 14.65 -15.24 18.02
C GLU A 142 13.36 -15.42 18.83
N ASP A 143 13.36 -15.01 20.10
CA ASP A 143 12.18 -15.07 20.98
C ASP A 143 11.04 -14.16 20.48
N ASP A 144 11.35 -12.99 19.94
CA ASP A 144 10.35 -12.07 19.37
C ASP A 144 9.74 -12.66 18.08
N VAL A 145 10.56 -13.28 17.23
CA VAL A 145 10.09 -13.96 16.01
C VAL A 145 9.20 -15.16 16.37
N GLU A 146 9.58 -15.96 17.37
CA GLU A 146 8.74 -17.06 17.84
C GLU A 146 7.40 -16.54 18.39
N ARG A 147 7.43 -15.51 19.23
CA ARG A 147 6.22 -14.90 19.80
C ARG A 147 5.31 -14.34 18.71
N TRP A 148 5.89 -13.67 17.71
CA TRP A 148 5.12 -13.18 16.56
C TRP A 148 4.44 -14.34 15.81
N SER A 149 5.18 -15.42 15.56
CA SER A 149 4.67 -16.61 14.87
C SER A 149 3.54 -17.31 15.63
N LEU A 150 3.59 -17.33 16.96
CA LEU A 150 2.53 -17.89 17.80
C LEU A 150 1.23 -17.06 17.74
N THR A 151 1.34 -15.75 17.59
CA THR A 151 0.17 -14.85 17.49
C THR A 151 -0.35 -14.70 16.06
N HIS A 152 0.46 -15.09 15.06
CA HIS A 152 0.12 -15.04 13.62
C HIS A 152 0.34 -16.43 12.98
N PRO A 153 -0.38 -17.46 13.45
CA PRO A 153 -0.19 -18.80 12.92
C PRO A 153 -0.61 -18.90 11.45
N PRO A 154 0.03 -19.77 10.65
CA PRO A 154 -0.37 -20.00 9.27
C PRO A 154 -1.87 -20.31 9.13
N GLY A 155 -2.52 -19.68 8.16
CA GLY A 155 -3.96 -19.87 7.90
C GLY A 155 -4.89 -19.04 8.79
N HIS A 156 -4.37 -18.27 9.75
CA HIS A 156 -5.18 -17.35 10.55
C HIS A 156 -5.30 -15.99 9.86
N LEU A 157 -6.52 -15.59 9.55
CA LEU A 157 -6.82 -14.26 9.03
C LEU A 157 -6.97 -13.29 10.21
N PRO A 158 -5.98 -12.45 10.50
CA PRO A 158 -6.15 -11.38 11.46
C PRO A 158 -7.22 -10.41 10.95
N GLY A 159 -8.11 -9.94 11.83
CA GLY A 159 -9.14 -8.97 11.48
C GLY A 159 -8.60 -7.54 11.29
N ASN A 160 -7.29 -7.36 11.29
CA ASN A 160 -6.63 -6.06 11.21
C ASN A 160 -6.66 -5.50 9.79
N VAL A 161 -6.77 -4.19 9.69
CA VAL A 161 -6.64 -3.43 8.45
C VAL A 161 -5.22 -2.86 8.39
N HIS A 162 -4.59 -3.00 7.24
CA HIS A 162 -3.24 -2.47 7.02
C HIS A 162 -3.23 -1.69 5.70
N GLY A 163 -3.02 -0.38 5.78
CA GLY A 163 -2.86 0.47 4.61
C GLY A 163 -1.70 0.07 3.70
N ALA A 164 -0.72 -0.64 4.25
CA ALA A 164 0.40 -1.21 3.50
C ALA A 164 0.01 -2.39 2.59
N ASN A 165 -1.20 -2.98 2.76
CA ASN A 165 -1.72 -4.06 1.90
C ASN A 165 -3.24 -3.98 1.79
N LEU A 166 -3.73 -2.94 1.11
CA LEU A 166 -5.15 -2.64 0.97
C LEU A 166 -5.50 -2.40 -0.50
N GLY A 167 -6.48 -3.12 -1.01
CA GLY A 167 -7.01 -2.93 -2.36
C GLY A 167 -8.46 -2.50 -2.35
N VAL A 168 -8.84 -1.60 -3.25
CA VAL A 168 -10.22 -1.08 -3.35
C VAL A 168 -10.58 -0.83 -4.82
N ARG A 169 -11.78 -1.21 -5.23
CA ARG A 169 -12.32 -0.78 -6.54
C ARG A 169 -12.44 0.73 -6.56
N ALA A 170 -12.02 1.33 -7.65
CA ALA A 170 -11.95 2.79 -7.73
C ALA A 170 -13.33 3.46 -7.70
N ASP A 171 -14.35 2.85 -8.31
CA ASP A 171 -15.73 3.31 -8.25
C ASP A 171 -16.29 3.27 -6.81
N ARG A 172 -15.97 2.22 -6.05
CA ARG A 172 -16.38 2.09 -4.65
C ARG A 172 -15.65 3.08 -3.74
N LEU A 173 -14.35 3.30 -4.01
CA LEU A 173 -13.59 4.31 -3.30
C LEU A 173 -14.17 5.72 -3.50
N ASP A 174 -14.60 6.04 -4.73
CA ASP A 174 -15.26 7.31 -5.06
C ASP A 174 -16.63 7.43 -4.36
N GLU A 175 -17.49 6.41 -4.43
CA GLU A 175 -18.77 6.35 -3.72
C GLU A 175 -18.63 6.54 -2.20
N LEU A 176 -17.56 6.03 -1.62
CA LEU A 176 -17.23 6.22 -0.20
C LEU A 176 -16.66 7.62 0.11
N GLY A 177 -16.33 8.44 -0.89
CA GLY A 177 -15.72 9.77 -0.73
C GLY A 177 -14.21 9.72 -0.46
N GLY A 178 -13.53 8.64 -0.84
CA GLY A 178 -12.07 8.50 -0.76
C GLY A 178 -11.51 8.31 0.65
N PHE A 179 -10.20 8.46 0.78
CA PHE A 179 -9.52 8.50 2.08
C PHE A 179 -9.81 9.83 2.80
N ARG A 180 -10.08 9.78 4.10
CA ARG A 180 -10.22 10.99 4.93
C ARG A 180 -8.85 11.49 5.40
N GLU A 181 -8.75 12.78 5.60
CA GLU A 181 -7.57 13.44 6.17
C GLU A 181 -7.53 13.23 7.68
N LEU A 182 -7.27 11.99 8.08
CA LEU A 182 -7.07 11.65 9.48
C LEU A 182 -5.57 11.62 9.77
N PRO A 183 -5.15 11.95 10.99
CA PRO A 183 -3.75 11.86 11.40
C PRO A 183 -3.24 10.41 11.39
N GLU A 184 -4.14 9.44 11.59
CA GLU A 184 -3.89 8.01 11.59
C GLU A 184 -5.20 7.22 11.41
N HIS A 185 -5.09 5.91 11.05
CA HIS A 185 -6.23 4.99 10.88
C HIS A 185 -7.22 5.37 9.76
N GLU A 186 -6.76 6.10 8.75
CA GLU A 186 -7.57 6.45 7.59
C GLU A 186 -7.97 5.21 6.75
N ASP A 187 -7.16 4.15 6.81
CA ASP A 187 -7.41 2.84 6.22
C ASP A 187 -8.50 2.07 6.99
N VAL A 188 -8.44 2.05 8.31
CA VAL A 188 -9.45 1.42 9.17
C VAL A 188 -10.79 2.12 8.96
N GLU A 189 -10.81 3.44 8.99
CA GLU A 189 -12.02 4.26 8.80
C GLU A 189 -12.65 4.02 7.42
N LEU A 190 -11.83 3.92 6.36
CA LEU A 190 -12.31 3.60 5.02
C LEU A 190 -12.98 2.21 4.99
N VAL A 191 -12.35 1.20 5.59
CA VAL A 191 -12.89 -0.16 5.62
C VAL A 191 -14.17 -0.25 6.46
N GLU A 192 -14.27 0.51 7.55
CA GLU A 192 -15.51 0.60 8.34
C GLU A 192 -16.66 1.19 7.52
N ARG A 193 -16.40 2.27 6.75
CA ARG A 193 -17.40 2.82 5.81
C ARG A 193 -17.79 1.81 4.73
N ALA A 194 -16.83 1.09 4.17
CA ALA A 194 -17.10 0.05 3.19
C ALA A 194 -18.01 -1.05 3.75
N ARG A 195 -17.72 -1.54 4.96
CA ARG A 195 -18.56 -2.52 5.65
C ARG A 195 -19.96 -1.98 5.96
N ALA A 196 -20.06 -0.74 6.44
CA ALA A 196 -21.34 -0.07 6.72
C ALA A 196 -22.18 0.13 5.45
N ALA A 197 -21.55 0.33 4.30
CA ALA A 197 -22.20 0.42 2.99
C ALA A 197 -22.59 -0.96 2.40
N GLY A 198 -22.27 -2.06 3.08
CA GLY A 198 -22.57 -3.42 2.60
C GLY A 198 -21.68 -3.90 1.46
N LEU A 199 -20.51 -3.28 1.27
CA LEU A 199 -19.55 -3.69 0.25
C LEU A 199 -18.91 -5.04 0.57
N ARG A 200 -18.50 -5.77 -0.46
CA ARG A 200 -17.81 -7.05 -0.32
C ARG A 200 -16.35 -6.84 0.10
N VAL A 201 -16.12 -6.88 1.41
CA VAL A 201 -14.79 -6.77 2.03
C VAL A 201 -14.24 -8.17 2.28
N VAL A 202 -13.13 -8.52 1.62
CA VAL A 202 -12.54 -9.87 1.65
C VAL A 202 -11.13 -9.81 2.22
N PRO A 203 -10.84 -10.52 3.31
CA PRO A 203 -9.47 -10.68 3.79
C PRO A 203 -8.75 -11.79 3.00
N THR A 204 -7.43 -11.63 2.81
CA THR A 204 -6.58 -12.66 2.19
C THR A 204 -5.28 -12.86 2.94
N LEU A 205 -4.75 -14.09 2.89
CA LEU A 205 -3.39 -14.45 3.32
C LEU A 205 -2.41 -14.47 2.14
N ASP A 206 -2.93 -14.35 0.92
CA ASP A 206 -2.11 -14.34 -0.28
C ASP A 206 -1.36 -13.01 -0.38
N ALA A 207 -0.13 -13.08 -0.89
CA ALA A 207 0.74 -11.93 -1.08
C ALA A 207 0.93 -11.07 0.20
N PRO A 208 1.40 -11.66 1.33
CA PRO A 208 1.69 -10.89 2.53
C PRO A 208 2.80 -9.87 2.28
N VAL A 209 2.56 -8.62 2.64
CA VAL A 209 3.53 -7.54 2.46
C VAL A 209 4.49 -7.52 3.65
N GLU A 210 5.79 -7.45 3.38
CA GLU A 210 6.80 -7.24 4.40
C GLU A 210 6.98 -5.74 4.63
N THR A 211 6.72 -5.27 5.85
CA THR A 211 6.87 -3.86 6.23
C THR A 211 8.01 -3.67 7.22
N SER A 212 8.46 -2.44 7.38
CA SER A 212 9.55 -2.12 8.31
C SER A 212 9.31 -2.65 9.72
N GLY A 213 10.30 -3.33 10.28
CA GLY A 213 10.32 -3.78 11.67
C GLY A 213 10.70 -2.69 12.68
N ARG A 214 10.78 -1.42 12.26
CA ARG A 214 11.14 -0.30 13.14
C ARG A 214 10.16 -0.14 14.29
N ARG A 215 10.67 0.16 15.48
CA ARG A 215 9.89 0.38 16.71
C ARG A 215 9.68 1.88 17.03
N ARG A 216 10.05 2.75 16.10
CA ARG A 216 9.77 4.20 16.13
C ARG A 216 9.18 4.60 14.80
N GLY A 217 7.93 4.99 14.82
CA GLY A 217 7.17 5.46 13.66
C GLY A 217 6.86 6.95 13.76
N ARG A 218 6.27 7.49 12.69
CA ARG A 218 5.83 8.89 12.62
C ARG A 218 4.40 9.08 13.13
N THR A 219 3.61 8.00 13.15
CA THR A 219 2.23 7.98 13.66
C THR A 219 2.21 7.36 15.06
N PRO A 220 1.65 8.03 16.08
CA PRO A 220 1.66 7.53 17.46
C PRO A 220 0.97 6.18 17.65
N GLY A 221 -0.13 5.91 16.94
CA GLY A 221 -0.90 4.65 16.98
C GLY A 221 -0.61 3.69 15.82
N GLY A 222 0.43 3.95 15.00
CA GLY A 222 0.75 3.12 13.84
C GLY A 222 1.44 1.79 14.17
N TYR A 223 1.76 1.02 13.12
CA TYR A 223 2.36 -0.32 13.24
C TYR A 223 3.67 -0.35 14.04
N ALA A 224 4.50 0.69 13.91
CA ALA A 224 5.74 0.80 14.69
C ALA A 224 5.49 0.92 16.20
N ALA A 225 4.42 1.62 16.62
CA ALA A 225 4.02 1.69 18.02
C ALA A 225 3.54 0.33 18.54
N PHE A 226 2.72 -0.38 17.76
CA PHE A 226 2.33 -1.76 18.07
C PHE A 226 3.54 -2.68 18.26
N LEU A 227 4.54 -2.59 17.37
CA LEU A 227 5.77 -3.38 17.49
C LEU A 227 6.58 -3.00 18.75
N ALA A 228 6.66 -1.71 19.09
CA ALA A 228 7.36 -1.24 20.27
C ALA A 228 6.72 -1.73 21.60
N GLU A 229 5.40 -1.75 21.64
CA GLU A 229 4.63 -2.21 22.81
C GLU A 229 4.69 -3.73 22.95
N THR A 230 4.56 -4.45 21.85
CA THR A 230 4.45 -5.92 21.85
C THR A 230 5.82 -6.61 21.93
N TYR A 231 6.84 -6.00 21.29
CA TYR A 231 8.20 -6.56 21.16
C TYR A 231 9.26 -5.52 21.59
N PRO A 232 9.30 -5.10 22.87
CA PRO A 232 10.28 -4.11 23.34
C PRO A 232 11.71 -4.62 23.15
N ARG A 233 12.63 -3.72 22.74
CA ARG A 233 14.06 -4.05 22.74
C ARG A 233 14.52 -4.30 24.19
N SER A 234 15.18 -5.43 24.41
CA SER A 234 15.84 -5.76 25.69
C SER A 234 16.97 -4.79 25.98
#